data_ec658974fc1f29fbef0b858b192b6bc3
#
_entry.id   ec658974fc1f29fbef0b858b192b6bc3
#
_cell.length_a   1.000
_cell.length_b   1.000
_cell.length_c   1.000
_cell.angle_alpha   90.00
_cell.angle_beta   90.00
_cell.angle_gamma   90.00
#
_symmetry.space_group_name_H-M   'P 1'
#
loop_
_entity.id
_entity.type
_entity.pdbx_description
1 polymer ?
#
loop_
_entity_poly.entity_id
_entity_poly.type
_entity_poly.pdbx_seq_one_letter_code
_entity_poly.pdbx_strand_id
1 'polypeptide(L)'
;VEIRSDFRLPEGMRGISLRHTVFDADGRSAASVSEKLKRGQAVSTRTVTLDSPRLWGPDDPYLYSVRSELVGSDGRVLDRVTNPLGVRTFSFVAERGFVLNGEPLKLIGTNRHQDYLHYGNALTAEMHRHDLKLMKEMGSNCLRISHYPHDPAVLEMCDRYGLICFEEIPVICYITCSEEFERNSLSQIGEMIRRDYNHPCIVAWNTSNEVTQPRPESRQWTDVQKEEYDAYLAAFLGRLERLFHAAH
;
A
#
# COMPACT_ATOMS: atom_id res chain seq x y z
N VAL A 1 -0.13 -13.40 11.83
CA VAL A 1 -0.04 -11.98 11.46
C VAL A 1 1.00 -11.32 12.33
N GLU A 2 1.98 -10.66 11.72
CA GLU A 2 2.93 -9.81 12.44
C GLU A 2 2.40 -8.37 12.44
N ILE A 3 2.46 -7.73 13.61
CA ILE A 3 1.99 -6.36 13.82
C ILE A 3 3.17 -5.55 14.33
N ARG A 4 3.63 -4.61 13.51
CA ARG A 4 4.62 -3.60 13.91
C ARG A 4 3.88 -2.31 14.26
N SER A 5 4.23 -1.73 15.40
CA SER A 5 3.69 -0.46 15.87
C SER A 5 4.82 0.50 16.18
N ASP A 6 4.76 1.67 15.58
CA ASP A 6 5.61 2.82 15.91
C ASP A 6 4.77 3.80 16.74
N PHE A 7 5.27 4.21 17.90
CA PHE A 7 4.53 5.06 18.84
C PHE A 7 5.46 6.02 19.59
N ARG A 8 4.90 7.08 20.12
CA ARG A 8 5.62 8.03 20.96
C ARG A 8 4.91 8.14 22.32
N LEU A 9 5.63 7.86 23.38
CA LEU A 9 5.15 8.06 24.74
C LEU A 9 5.66 9.41 25.28
N PRO A 10 4.82 10.20 25.98
CA PRO A 10 5.25 11.38 26.70
C PRO A 10 6.33 11.05 27.73
N GLU A 11 7.23 12.02 27.99
CA GLU A 11 8.26 11.86 29.02
C GLU A 11 7.64 11.58 30.39
N GLY A 12 8.25 10.64 31.11
CA GLY A 12 7.81 10.29 32.48
C GLY A 12 6.68 9.25 32.54
N MET A 13 6.02 8.90 31.46
CA MET A 13 5.01 7.84 31.46
C MET A 13 5.62 6.48 31.80
N ARG A 14 4.93 5.75 32.68
CA ARG A 14 5.34 4.40 33.16
C ARG A 14 4.13 3.49 33.24
N GLY A 15 4.38 2.18 33.22
CA GLY A 15 3.34 1.16 33.38
C GLY A 15 2.37 1.10 32.20
N ILE A 16 2.82 1.51 31.01
CA ILE A 16 2.02 1.42 29.80
C ILE A 16 2.16 0.03 29.19
N SER A 17 1.05 -0.49 28.70
CA SER A 17 1.00 -1.71 27.90
C SER A 17 0.52 -1.38 26.49
N LEU A 18 1.07 -2.08 25.49
CA LEU A 18 0.54 -2.09 24.12
C LEU A 18 -0.26 -3.38 23.96
N ARG A 19 -1.50 -3.25 23.52
CA ARG A 19 -2.42 -4.36 23.28
C ARG A 19 -2.87 -4.34 21.83
N HIS A 20 -2.75 -5.47 21.14
CA HIS A 20 -3.33 -5.70 19.82
C HIS A 20 -4.46 -6.71 19.95
N THR A 21 -5.59 -6.41 19.36
CA THR A 21 -6.73 -7.33 19.28
C THR A 21 -7.21 -7.38 17.83
N VAL A 22 -7.30 -8.59 17.30
CA VAL A 22 -7.88 -8.84 15.98
C VAL A 22 -9.37 -9.18 16.19
N PHE A 23 -10.23 -8.47 15.46
CA PHE A 23 -11.66 -8.69 15.45
C PHE A 23 -12.11 -9.22 14.10
N ASP A 24 -13.06 -10.12 14.10
CA ASP A 24 -13.78 -10.55 12.91
C ASP A 24 -14.75 -9.47 12.39
N ALA A 25 -15.43 -9.74 11.28
CA ALA A 25 -16.40 -8.81 10.69
C ALA A 25 -17.62 -8.56 11.56
N ASP A 26 -17.93 -9.46 12.50
CA ASP A 26 -19.02 -9.31 13.47
C ASP A 26 -18.58 -8.54 14.74
N GLY A 27 -17.31 -8.15 14.81
CA GLY A 27 -16.74 -7.44 15.96
C GLY A 27 -16.37 -8.36 17.13
N ARG A 28 -16.31 -9.68 16.93
CA ARG A 28 -15.87 -10.63 17.96
C ARG A 28 -14.35 -10.71 17.94
N SER A 29 -13.74 -10.80 19.12
CA SER A 29 -12.29 -10.98 19.24
C SER A 29 -11.88 -12.36 18.74
N ALA A 30 -11.09 -12.39 17.67
CA ALA A 30 -10.51 -13.60 17.11
C ALA A 30 -9.17 -13.97 17.77
N ALA A 31 -8.36 -12.97 18.13
CA ALA A 31 -7.08 -13.18 18.81
C ALA A 31 -6.60 -11.88 19.47
N SER A 32 -5.72 -11.99 20.47
CA SER A 32 -5.15 -10.82 21.14
C SER A 32 -3.76 -11.12 21.68
N VAL A 33 -2.91 -10.06 21.71
CA VAL A 33 -1.60 -10.09 22.37
C VAL A 33 -1.38 -8.76 23.08
N SER A 34 -0.68 -8.81 24.22
CA SER A 34 -0.34 -7.60 24.97
C SER A 34 1.09 -7.68 25.50
N GLU A 35 1.76 -6.55 25.58
CA GLU A 35 3.08 -6.42 26.22
C GLU A 35 3.17 -5.18 27.09
N LYS A 36 4.01 -5.25 28.13
CA LYS A 36 4.40 -4.07 28.89
C LYS A 36 5.55 -3.35 28.18
N LEU A 37 5.38 -2.06 27.92
CA LEU A 37 6.37 -1.26 27.23
C LEU A 37 7.51 -0.87 28.19
N LYS A 38 8.74 -0.88 27.65
CA LYS A 38 9.92 -0.42 28.37
C LYS A 38 10.04 1.11 28.25
N ARG A 39 10.74 1.71 29.21
CA ARG A 39 11.04 3.15 29.14
C ARG A 39 11.84 3.46 27.88
N GLY A 40 11.39 4.45 27.11
CA GLY A 40 12.04 4.88 25.87
C GLY A 40 11.80 3.95 24.68
N GLN A 41 10.98 2.91 24.82
CA GLN A 41 10.57 2.09 23.69
C GLN A 41 9.66 2.92 22.78
N ALA A 42 9.96 2.90 21.48
CA ALA A 42 9.22 3.63 20.44
C ALA A 42 8.66 2.70 19.36
N VAL A 43 9.10 1.44 19.36
CA VAL A 43 8.69 0.43 18.36
C VAL A 43 8.41 -0.88 19.07
N SER A 44 7.38 -1.57 18.61
CA SER A 44 7.06 -2.94 19.00
C SER A 44 6.67 -3.76 17.80
N THR A 45 7.15 -5.02 17.76
CA THR A 45 6.71 -6.02 16.79
C THR A 45 6.17 -7.22 17.54
N ARG A 46 4.94 -7.64 17.25
CA ARG A 46 4.25 -8.78 17.88
C ARG A 46 3.56 -9.64 16.84
N THR A 47 3.60 -10.94 17.07
CA THR A 47 2.86 -11.92 16.27
C THR A 47 1.57 -12.30 16.97
N VAL A 48 0.48 -12.30 16.20
CA VAL A 48 -0.84 -12.81 16.59
C VAL A 48 -1.18 -13.97 15.70
N THR A 49 -1.55 -15.09 16.30
CA THR A 49 -1.98 -16.29 15.55
C THR A 49 -3.49 -16.28 15.41
N LEU A 50 -3.97 -16.48 14.19
CA LEU A 50 -5.37 -16.70 13.86
C LEU A 50 -5.54 -18.16 13.45
N ASP A 51 -6.43 -18.86 14.13
CA ASP A 51 -6.72 -20.26 13.81
C ASP A 51 -7.69 -20.32 12.62
N SER A 52 -7.26 -20.97 11.53
CA SER A 52 -8.06 -21.14 10.31
C SER A 52 -8.73 -19.86 9.83
N PRO A 53 -7.96 -18.79 9.53
CA PRO A 53 -8.55 -17.52 9.16
C PRO A 53 -9.27 -17.62 7.82
N ARG A 54 -10.38 -16.87 7.68
CA ARG A 54 -11.01 -16.65 6.38
C ARG A 54 -10.11 -15.74 5.57
N LEU A 55 -9.71 -16.21 4.39
CA LEU A 55 -8.73 -15.53 3.54
C LEU A 55 -9.41 -14.47 2.68
N TRP A 56 -8.72 -13.36 2.48
CA TRP A 56 -9.14 -12.29 1.58
C TRP A 56 -8.82 -12.64 0.13
N GLY A 57 -9.74 -12.35 -0.78
CA GLY A 57 -9.57 -12.49 -2.22
C GLY A 57 -10.70 -11.85 -3.01
N PRO A 58 -10.62 -11.84 -4.36
CA PRO A 58 -11.62 -11.18 -5.22
C PRO A 58 -13.05 -11.70 -5.06
N ASP A 59 -13.21 -12.98 -4.78
CA ASP A 59 -14.53 -13.62 -4.63
C ASP A 59 -15.04 -13.61 -3.19
N ASP A 60 -14.11 -13.43 -2.23
CA ASP A 60 -14.41 -13.34 -0.81
C ASP A 60 -13.50 -12.30 -0.16
N PRO A 61 -13.81 -11.01 -0.28
CA PRO A 61 -12.99 -9.90 0.25
C PRO A 61 -13.18 -9.72 1.76
N TYR A 62 -12.98 -10.80 2.52
CA TYR A 62 -13.21 -10.79 3.95
C TYR A 62 -12.17 -9.98 4.70
N LEU A 63 -12.63 -9.05 5.52
CA LEU A 63 -11.78 -8.17 6.31
C LEU A 63 -11.99 -8.41 7.82
N TYR A 64 -10.88 -8.66 8.49
CA TYR A 64 -10.73 -8.46 9.92
C TYR A 64 -10.40 -7.00 10.22
N SER A 65 -10.32 -6.64 11.48
CA SER A 65 -9.73 -5.39 11.93
C SER A 65 -8.72 -5.64 13.05
N VAL A 66 -7.61 -4.90 13.02
CA VAL A 66 -6.61 -4.89 14.09
C VAL A 66 -6.77 -3.62 14.89
N ARG A 67 -7.10 -3.75 16.16
CA ARG A 67 -7.14 -2.65 17.12
C ARG A 67 -5.86 -2.67 17.95
N SER A 68 -5.08 -1.61 17.87
CA SER A 68 -3.88 -1.38 18.67
C SER A 68 -4.16 -0.31 19.72
N GLU A 69 -3.91 -0.60 20.98
CA GLU A 69 -4.24 0.28 22.10
C GLU A 69 -3.05 0.46 23.05
N LEU A 70 -2.75 1.70 23.39
CA LEU A 70 -1.90 2.02 24.54
C LEU A 70 -2.77 2.05 25.80
N VAL A 71 -2.44 1.23 26.78
CA VAL A 71 -3.24 1.03 28.00
C VAL A 71 -2.42 1.39 29.22
N GLY A 72 -2.94 2.29 30.03
CA GLY A 72 -2.32 2.72 31.29
C GLY A 72 -2.34 1.62 32.36
N SER A 73 -1.58 1.82 33.43
CA SER A 73 -1.50 0.92 34.59
C SER A 73 -2.83 0.75 35.32
N ASP A 74 -3.72 1.70 35.17
CA ASP A 74 -5.09 1.69 35.70
C ASP A 74 -6.11 0.98 34.78
N GLY A 75 -5.65 0.44 33.65
CA GLY A 75 -6.47 -0.21 32.63
C GLY A 75 -7.17 0.73 31.66
N ARG A 76 -6.99 2.05 31.79
CA ARG A 76 -7.58 3.04 30.89
C ARG A 76 -6.87 3.01 29.54
N VAL A 77 -7.63 3.05 28.46
CA VAL A 77 -7.11 3.24 27.09
C VAL A 77 -6.69 4.70 26.93
N LEU A 78 -5.43 4.90 26.62
CA LEU A 78 -4.81 6.22 26.43
C LEU A 78 -4.86 6.67 24.99
N ASP A 79 -4.64 5.71 24.07
CA ASP A 79 -4.68 5.94 22.62
C ASP A 79 -5.10 4.66 21.90
N ARG A 80 -5.69 4.80 20.72
CA ARG A 80 -6.22 3.70 19.94
C ARG A 80 -6.13 3.98 18.44
N VAL A 81 -5.65 2.98 17.70
CA VAL A 81 -5.70 2.95 16.23
C VAL A 81 -6.39 1.65 15.80
N THR A 82 -7.18 1.70 14.75
CA THR A 82 -7.80 0.51 14.16
C THR A 82 -7.53 0.49 12.66
N ASN A 83 -6.96 -0.61 12.17
CA ASN A 83 -6.64 -0.81 10.76
C ASN A 83 -7.42 -2.02 10.22
N PRO A 84 -7.84 -2.01 8.95
CA PRO A 84 -8.34 -3.21 8.29
C PRO A 84 -7.24 -4.25 8.16
N LEU A 85 -7.62 -5.52 8.11
CA LEU A 85 -6.72 -6.64 7.89
C LEU A 85 -7.39 -7.67 6.98
N GLY A 86 -6.90 -7.81 5.75
CA GLY A 86 -7.21 -8.95 4.89
C GLY A 86 -6.09 -9.98 4.99
N VAL A 87 -6.41 -11.17 5.48
CA VAL A 87 -5.43 -12.25 5.61
C VAL A 87 -5.26 -12.93 4.26
N ARG A 88 -4.08 -12.85 3.68
CA ARG A 88 -3.77 -13.44 2.38
C ARG A 88 -2.30 -13.79 2.25
N THR A 89 -2.00 -14.64 1.28
CA THR A 89 -0.64 -14.85 0.75
C THR A 89 -0.67 -14.65 -0.76
N PHE A 90 0.39 -14.13 -1.33
CA PHE A 90 0.53 -14.05 -2.79
C PHE A 90 1.98 -14.21 -3.24
N SER A 91 2.14 -14.59 -4.50
CA SER A 91 3.45 -14.66 -5.16
C SER A 91 3.30 -14.50 -6.67
N PHE A 92 4.39 -14.08 -7.32
CA PHE A 92 4.53 -14.10 -8.77
C PHE A 92 5.48 -15.24 -9.13
N VAL A 93 4.96 -16.24 -9.86
CA VAL A 93 5.70 -17.47 -10.22
C VAL A 93 5.79 -17.54 -11.73
N ALA A 94 6.99 -17.68 -12.28
CA ALA A 94 7.23 -17.64 -13.73
C ALA A 94 6.32 -18.58 -14.54
N GLU A 95 6.12 -19.81 -14.03
CA GLU A 95 5.37 -20.85 -14.71
C GLU A 95 3.85 -20.83 -14.39
N ARG A 96 3.44 -20.14 -13.33
CA ARG A 96 2.06 -20.12 -12.85
C ARG A 96 1.41 -18.73 -12.90
N GLY A 97 2.20 -17.67 -13.13
CA GLY A 97 1.75 -16.29 -13.07
C GLY A 97 1.51 -15.81 -11.64
N PHE A 98 0.48 -15.01 -11.44
CA PHE A 98 0.07 -14.55 -10.12
C PHE A 98 -0.64 -15.68 -9.36
N VAL A 99 -0.21 -15.92 -8.13
CA VAL A 99 -0.77 -16.94 -7.22
C VAL A 99 -1.28 -16.22 -5.97
N LEU A 100 -2.55 -16.42 -5.65
CA LEU A 100 -3.19 -15.89 -4.44
C LEU A 100 -3.67 -17.04 -3.58
N ASN A 101 -3.30 -17.05 -2.29
CA ASN A 101 -3.70 -18.08 -1.33
C ASN A 101 -3.39 -19.52 -1.80
N GLY A 102 -2.27 -19.69 -2.53
CA GLY A 102 -1.83 -20.98 -3.07
C GLY A 102 -2.38 -21.35 -4.44
N GLU A 103 -3.40 -20.62 -4.94
CA GLU A 103 -4.05 -20.93 -6.22
C GLU A 103 -3.67 -19.89 -7.29
N PRO A 104 -3.43 -20.32 -8.55
CA PRO A 104 -3.22 -19.41 -9.66
C PRO A 104 -4.46 -18.55 -9.92
N LEU A 105 -4.26 -17.26 -10.09
CA LEU A 105 -5.32 -16.31 -10.40
C LEU A 105 -4.97 -15.49 -11.63
N LYS A 106 -5.80 -15.56 -12.68
CA LYS A 106 -5.67 -14.67 -13.82
C LYS A 106 -6.13 -13.27 -13.43
N LEU A 107 -5.25 -12.29 -13.51
CA LEU A 107 -5.58 -10.88 -13.29
C LEU A 107 -6.27 -10.32 -14.54
N ILE A 108 -7.48 -9.81 -14.37
CA ILE A 108 -8.30 -9.17 -15.40
C ILE A 108 -8.74 -7.83 -14.86
N GLY A 109 -8.27 -6.74 -15.47
CA GLY A 109 -8.55 -5.42 -14.93
C GLY A 109 -8.26 -4.29 -15.89
N THR A 110 -8.33 -3.09 -15.36
CA THR A 110 -8.16 -1.84 -16.09
C THR A 110 -7.19 -0.92 -15.37
N ASN A 111 -6.67 0.07 -16.12
CA ASN A 111 -6.08 1.26 -15.52
C ASN A 111 -7.20 2.25 -15.16
N ARG A 112 -6.97 3.06 -14.12
CA ARG A 112 -7.89 4.13 -13.76
C ARG A 112 -7.12 5.40 -13.42
N HIS A 113 -7.56 6.51 -14.03
CA HIS A 113 -7.27 7.85 -13.55
C HIS A 113 -8.42 8.35 -12.67
N GLN A 114 -8.12 9.10 -11.61
CA GLN A 114 -9.16 9.66 -10.73
C GLN A 114 -9.55 11.07 -11.18
N ASP A 115 -10.18 11.14 -12.35
CA ASP A 115 -10.64 12.41 -12.90
C ASP A 115 -12.01 12.29 -13.58
N TYR A 116 -12.80 13.33 -13.48
CA TYR A 116 -14.09 13.49 -14.14
C TYR A 116 -14.17 14.80 -14.87
N LEU A 117 -14.89 14.79 -15.98
CA LEU A 117 -15.20 16.00 -16.72
C LEU A 117 -15.84 17.04 -15.79
N HIS A 118 -15.32 18.25 -15.79
CA HIS A 118 -15.68 19.41 -14.96
C HIS A 118 -15.26 19.35 -13.47
N TYR A 119 -14.78 18.22 -12.97
CA TYR A 119 -14.33 18.05 -11.59
C TYR A 119 -12.81 17.93 -11.47
N GLY A 120 -12.11 17.53 -12.55
CA GLY A 120 -10.70 17.15 -12.44
C GLY A 120 -10.54 16.06 -11.38
N ASN A 121 -9.53 16.20 -10.52
CA ASN A 121 -9.25 15.24 -9.45
C ASN A 121 -10.02 15.51 -8.14
N ALA A 122 -10.90 16.53 -8.10
CA ALA A 122 -11.67 16.87 -6.90
C ALA A 122 -12.92 16.01 -6.78
N LEU A 123 -12.74 14.69 -6.70
CA LEU A 123 -13.81 13.71 -6.64
C LEU A 123 -14.27 13.44 -5.22
N THR A 124 -15.54 13.09 -5.07
CA THR A 124 -16.10 12.59 -3.81
C THR A 124 -15.88 11.08 -3.68
N ALA A 125 -15.91 10.58 -2.45
CA ALA A 125 -15.87 9.12 -2.18
C ALA A 125 -16.96 8.35 -2.94
N GLU A 126 -18.13 8.97 -3.19
CA GLU A 126 -19.22 8.35 -3.94
C GLU A 126 -18.89 8.19 -5.43
N MET A 127 -18.20 9.16 -6.04
CA MET A 127 -17.75 9.07 -7.43
C MET A 127 -16.71 7.94 -7.58
N HIS A 128 -15.77 7.83 -6.64
CA HIS A 128 -14.83 6.71 -6.61
C HIS A 128 -15.54 5.36 -6.46
N ARG A 129 -16.53 5.28 -5.56
CA ARG A 129 -17.33 4.05 -5.36
C ARG A 129 -18.06 3.64 -6.61
N HIS A 130 -18.63 4.60 -7.34
CA HIS A 130 -19.35 4.35 -8.58
C HIS A 130 -18.44 3.69 -9.63
N ASP A 131 -17.25 4.24 -9.87
CA ASP A 131 -16.30 3.69 -10.83
C ASP A 131 -15.87 2.25 -10.48
N LEU A 132 -15.47 2.06 -9.21
CA LEU A 132 -15.00 0.74 -8.76
C LEU A 132 -16.10 -0.31 -8.80
N LYS A 133 -17.34 0.09 -8.55
CA LYS A 133 -18.50 -0.79 -8.71
C LYS A 133 -18.70 -1.20 -10.18
N LEU A 134 -18.64 -0.25 -11.11
CA LEU A 134 -18.71 -0.55 -12.53
C LEU A 134 -17.57 -1.48 -12.98
N MET A 135 -16.36 -1.27 -12.51
CA MET A 135 -15.23 -2.16 -12.80
C MET A 135 -15.48 -3.58 -12.29
N LYS A 136 -16.04 -3.73 -11.09
CA LYS A 136 -16.40 -5.03 -10.55
C LYS A 136 -17.53 -5.69 -11.35
N GLU A 137 -18.54 -4.94 -11.75
CA GLU A 137 -19.66 -5.40 -12.60
C GLU A 137 -19.20 -5.84 -14.00
N MET A 138 -18.13 -5.23 -14.53
CA MET A 138 -17.48 -5.68 -15.77
C MET A 138 -16.73 -7.01 -15.62
N GLY A 139 -16.59 -7.55 -14.42
CA GLY A 139 -15.83 -8.76 -14.14
C GLY A 139 -14.34 -8.52 -13.84
N SER A 140 -13.93 -7.28 -13.57
CA SER A 140 -12.56 -6.99 -13.16
C SER A 140 -12.28 -7.55 -11.77
N ASN A 141 -11.09 -8.14 -11.60
CA ASN A 141 -10.55 -8.55 -10.31
C ASN A 141 -9.27 -7.79 -9.95
N CYS A 142 -8.81 -6.90 -10.84
CA CYS A 142 -7.63 -6.10 -10.58
C CYS A 142 -7.77 -4.68 -11.13
N LEU A 143 -6.99 -3.75 -10.53
CA LEU A 143 -6.95 -2.34 -10.87
C LEU A 143 -5.50 -1.85 -10.84
N ARG A 144 -5.06 -1.18 -11.89
CA ARG A 144 -3.85 -0.35 -11.83
C ARG A 144 -4.26 1.08 -11.51
N ILE A 145 -3.78 1.55 -10.38
CA ILE A 145 -3.94 2.92 -9.89
C ILE A 145 -2.92 3.79 -10.62
N SER A 146 -3.32 4.36 -11.75
CA SER A 146 -2.43 5.07 -12.65
C SER A 146 -2.63 6.60 -12.61
N HIS A 147 -1.59 7.38 -12.67
CA HIS A 147 -0.17 7.06 -12.54
C HIS A 147 0.39 7.77 -11.31
N TYR A 148 -0.36 7.76 -10.22
CA TYR A 148 -0.13 8.49 -8.95
C TYR A 148 -1.00 7.88 -7.85
N PRO A 149 -0.62 8.01 -6.58
CA PRO A 149 -1.46 7.55 -5.46
C PRO A 149 -2.83 8.24 -5.51
N HIS A 150 -3.88 7.42 -5.47
CA HIS A 150 -5.26 7.92 -5.48
C HIS A 150 -5.74 8.32 -4.08
N ASP A 151 -6.97 8.84 -4.03
CA ASP A 151 -7.68 9.11 -2.77
C ASP A 151 -7.72 7.82 -1.93
N PRO A 152 -7.47 7.88 -0.61
CA PRO A 152 -7.51 6.69 0.26
C PRO A 152 -8.80 5.88 0.17
N ALA A 153 -9.94 6.54 -0.10
CA ALA A 153 -11.22 5.87 -0.30
C ALA A 153 -11.19 4.84 -1.44
N VAL A 154 -10.31 5.01 -2.43
CA VAL A 154 -10.16 4.05 -3.56
C VAL A 154 -9.64 2.71 -3.04
N LEU A 155 -8.56 2.73 -2.26
CA LEU A 155 -7.97 1.50 -1.70
C LEU A 155 -8.90 0.84 -0.67
N GLU A 156 -9.56 1.64 0.18
CA GLU A 156 -10.57 1.11 1.12
C GLU A 156 -11.69 0.36 0.38
N MET A 157 -12.12 0.86 -0.76
CA MET A 157 -13.13 0.21 -1.58
C MET A 157 -12.58 -1.00 -2.33
N CYS A 158 -11.35 -0.96 -2.82
CA CYS A 158 -10.68 -2.10 -3.42
C CYS A 158 -10.57 -3.26 -2.43
N ASP A 159 -10.22 -2.98 -1.17
CA ASP A 159 -10.21 -3.98 -0.11
C ASP A 159 -11.57 -4.65 0.08
N ARG A 160 -12.66 -3.85 0.05
CA ARG A 160 -14.03 -4.33 0.26
C ARG A 160 -14.64 -5.03 -0.95
N TYR A 161 -14.21 -4.65 -2.17
CA TYR A 161 -14.72 -5.24 -3.41
C TYR A 161 -13.87 -6.39 -3.93
N GLY A 162 -12.72 -6.65 -3.29
CA GLY A 162 -11.80 -7.68 -3.75
C GLY A 162 -11.15 -7.33 -5.10
N LEU A 163 -10.72 -6.07 -5.27
CA LEU A 163 -9.96 -5.64 -6.43
C LEU A 163 -8.47 -5.62 -6.04
N ILE A 164 -7.67 -6.44 -6.69
CA ILE A 164 -6.22 -6.47 -6.52
C ILE A 164 -5.62 -5.21 -7.15
N CYS A 165 -4.74 -4.52 -6.43
CA CYS A 165 -4.22 -3.22 -6.84
C CYS A 165 -2.71 -3.24 -7.10
N PHE A 166 -2.34 -2.48 -8.15
CA PHE A 166 -0.98 -2.04 -8.44
C PHE A 166 -0.97 -0.53 -8.27
N GLU A 167 -0.16 0.00 -7.36
CA GLU A 167 -0.09 1.43 -7.07
C GLU A 167 1.28 1.99 -7.44
N GLU A 168 1.35 3.26 -7.84
CA GLU A 168 2.57 3.88 -8.35
C GLU A 168 2.69 5.36 -7.99
N ILE A 169 3.94 5.85 -8.01
CA ILE A 169 4.25 7.27 -7.91
C ILE A 169 4.22 7.95 -9.29
N PRO A 170 4.03 9.29 -9.37
CA PRO A 170 3.87 10.01 -10.62
C PRO A 170 5.21 10.26 -11.36
N VAL A 171 5.94 9.21 -11.64
CA VAL A 171 7.14 9.24 -12.50
C VAL A 171 6.74 8.73 -13.88
N ILE A 172 6.45 9.67 -14.82
CA ILE A 172 5.73 9.38 -16.06
C ILE A 172 6.51 9.88 -17.27
N CYS A 173 6.54 9.10 -18.34
CA CYS A 173 7.07 9.36 -19.67
C CYS A 173 8.60 9.55 -19.71
N TYR A 174 9.12 10.59 -19.13
CA TYR A 174 10.56 10.86 -19.01
C TYR A 174 10.86 11.56 -17.69
N ILE A 175 12.07 11.42 -17.20
CA ILE A 175 12.49 11.98 -15.91
C ILE A 175 13.27 13.28 -16.08
N THR A 176 13.20 14.12 -15.06
CA THR A 176 14.11 15.27 -14.94
C THR A 176 15.38 14.83 -14.23
N CYS A 177 16.53 14.96 -14.91
CA CYS A 177 17.84 14.60 -14.37
C CYS A 177 18.30 15.66 -13.35
N SER A 178 17.72 15.64 -12.15
CA SER A 178 18.10 16.53 -11.05
C SER A 178 17.97 15.84 -9.70
N GLU A 179 18.82 16.23 -8.76
CA GLU A 179 18.78 15.74 -7.37
C GLU A 179 17.47 16.07 -6.67
N GLU A 180 16.85 17.19 -7.04
CA GLU A 180 15.56 17.60 -6.46
C GLU A 180 14.43 16.66 -6.91
N PHE A 181 14.35 16.33 -8.19
CA PHE A 181 13.38 15.37 -8.71
C PHE A 181 13.55 13.99 -8.07
N GLU A 182 14.79 13.53 -7.96
CA GLU A 182 15.10 12.24 -7.32
C GLU A 182 14.68 12.23 -5.85
N ARG A 183 15.09 13.24 -5.07
CA ARG A 183 14.72 13.36 -3.66
C ARG A 183 13.21 13.39 -3.47
N ASN A 184 12.48 14.15 -4.30
CA ASN A 184 11.04 14.22 -4.26
C ASN A 184 10.39 12.85 -4.58
N SER A 185 10.86 12.15 -5.60
CA SER A 185 10.36 10.81 -5.95
C SER A 185 10.57 9.79 -4.83
N LEU A 186 11.76 9.79 -4.20
CA LEU A 186 12.05 8.92 -3.04
C LEU A 186 11.15 9.25 -1.84
N SER A 187 10.87 10.54 -1.58
CA SER A 187 9.94 10.96 -0.52
C SER A 187 8.53 10.45 -0.78
N GLN A 188 8.04 10.62 -2.01
CA GLN A 188 6.70 10.16 -2.40
C GLN A 188 6.52 8.64 -2.25
N ILE A 189 7.53 7.84 -2.60
CA ILE A 189 7.50 6.39 -2.35
C ILE A 189 7.33 6.10 -0.86
N GLY A 190 8.17 6.73 -0.02
CA GLY A 190 8.11 6.52 1.43
C GLY A 190 6.78 6.95 2.04
N GLU A 191 6.15 8.00 1.52
CA GLU A 191 4.84 8.49 1.95
C GLU A 191 3.72 7.53 1.51
N MET A 192 3.72 7.11 0.24
CA MET A 192 2.78 6.14 -0.32
C MET A 192 2.79 4.83 0.46
N ILE A 193 3.96 4.23 0.65
CA ILE A 193 4.08 2.98 1.40
C ILE A 193 3.57 3.14 2.84
N ARG A 194 3.97 4.19 3.56
CA ARG A 194 3.51 4.42 4.93
C ARG A 194 2.00 4.60 5.04
N ARG A 195 1.38 5.25 4.05
CA ARG A 195 -0.07 5.45 4.01
C ARG A 195 -0.80 4.15 3.74
N ASP A 196 -0.32 3.38 2.77
CA ASP A 196 -1.13 2.36 2.10
C ASP A 196 -0.68 0.91 2.37
N TYR A 197 0.40 0.70 3.13
CA TYR A 197 0.99 -0.61 3.42
C TYR A 197 -0.01 -1.65 3.96
N ASN A 198 -0.99 -1.23 4.74
CA ASN A 198 -1.94 -2.12 5.41
C ASN A 198 -3.12 -2.56 4.51
N HIS A 199 -3.23 -2.05 3.28
CA HIS A 199 -4.30 -2.43 2.37
C HIS A 199 -4.06 -3.84 1.78
N PRO A 200 -4.92 -4.84 2.03
CA PRO A 200 -4.75 -6.18 1.49
C PRO A 200 -4.86 -6.23 -0.03
N CYS A 201 -5.51 -5.27 -0.66
CA CYS A 201 -5.65 -5.20 -2.12
C CYS A 201 -4.31 -4.97 -2.83
N ILE A 202 -3.33 -4.31 -2.21
CA ILE A 202 -2.06 -3.98 -2.87
C ILE A 202 -1.16 -5.22 -2.94
N VAL A 203 -0.70 -5.55 -4.14
CA VAL A 203 0.21 -6.68 -4.40
C VAL A 203 1.52 -6.24 -5.07
N ALA A 204 1.59 -5.01 -5.58
CA ALA A 204 2.82 -4.46 -6.13
C ALA A 204 2.82 -2.93 -6.08
N TRP A 205 4.01 -2.39 -5.94
CA TRP A 205 4.34 -0.99 -6.04
C TRP A 205 5.11 -0.76 -7.34
N ASN A 206 4.62 0.12 -8.18
CA ASN A 206 5.29 0.47 -9.43
C ASN A 206 6.15 1.72 -9.24
N THR A 207 7.33 1.72 -9.83
CA THR A 207 8.27 2.83 -9.73
C THR A 207 7.99 3.95 -10.73
N SER A 208 7.35 3.63 -11.86
CA SER A 208 7.23 4.57 -12.97
C SER A 208 6.30 4.06 -14.07
N ASN A 209 5.94 4.98 -14.97
CA ASN A 209 5.19 4.69 -16.19
C ASN A 209 5.93 5.23 -17.43
N GLU A 210 6.18 4.36 -18.41
CA GLU A 210 6.67 4.74 -19.77
C GLU A 210 7.93 5.63 -19.79
N VAL A 211 8.82 5.52 -18.81
CA VAL A 211 9.97 6.42 -18.63
C VAL A 211 11.06 6.26 -19.69
N THR A 212 10.93 5.30 -20.57
CA THR A 212 11.80 5.10 -21.74
C THR A 212 11.36 5.91 -22.96
N GLN A 213 10.28 6.69 -22.86
CA GLN A 213 9.87 7.57 -23.94
C GLN A 213 10.95 8.63 -24.21
N PRO A 214 11.27 8.88 -25.49
CA PRO A 214 12.25 9.89 -25.81
C PRO A 214 11.72 11.28 -25.41
N ARG A 215 12.54 12.03 -24.69
CA ARG A 215 12.22 13.44 -24.39
C ARG A 215 12.08 14.25 -25.67
N PRO A 216 11.21 15.25 -25.73
CA PRO A 216 11.02 16.07 -26.94
C PRO A 216 12.34 16.66 -27.46
N GLU A 217 13.19 17.13 -26.56
CA GLU A 217 14.52 17.68 -26.86
C GLU A 217 15.56 16.64 -27.27
N SER A 218 15.35 15.35 -26.99
CA SER A 218 16.30 14.26 -27.29
C SER A 218 16.53 14.04 -28.78
N ARG A 219 15.65 14.58 -29.62
CA ARG A 219 15.86 14.60 -31.09
C ARG A 219 17.11 15.38 -31.52
N GLN A 220 17.55 16.31 -30.69
CA GLN A 220 18.72 17.16 -30.90
C GLN A 220 19.94 16.68 -30.12
N TRP A 221 19.82 15.62 -29.34
CA TRP A 221 20.91 15.10 -28.53
C TRP A 221 21.93 14.33 -29.37
N THR A 222 23.17 14.49 -28.97
CA THR A 222 24.26 13.61 -29.44
C THR A 222 24.07 12.21 -28.85
N ASP A 223 24.76 11.22 -29.43
CA ASP A 223 24.69 9.86 -28.89
C ASP A 223 25.26 9.79 -27.47
N VAL A 224 26.27 10.56 -27.13
CA VAL A 224 26.82 10.68 -25.76
C VAL A 224 25.73 11.19 -24.78
N GLN A 225 24.99 12.22 -25.15
CA GLN A 225 23.92 12.75 -24.30
C GLN A 225 22.77 11.74 -24.06
N LYS A 226 22.47 10.91 -25.07
CA LYS A 226 21.52 9.82 -24.92
C LYS A 226 22.02 8.75 -23.95
N GLU A 227 23.30 8.32 -24.12
CA GLU A 227 23.93 7.35 -23.23
C GLU A 227 23.99 7.85 -21.77
N GLU A 228 24.30 9.12 -21.55
CA GLU A 228 24.32 9.75 -20.23
C GLU A 228 22.91 9.75 -19.59
N TYR A 229 21.86 10.08 -20.37
CA TYR A 229 20.49 10.03 -19.89
C TYR A 229 20.04 8.61 -19.54
N ASP A 230 20.33 7.63 -20.40
CA ASP A 230 19.97 6.23 -20.16
C ASP A 230 20.68 5.66 -18.93
N ALA A 231 21.95 6.02 -18.74
CA ALA A 231 22.71 5.65 -17.55
C ALA A 231 22.11 6.27 -16.27
N TYR A 232 21.72 7.55 -16.34
CA TYR A 232 21.05 8.23 -15.21
C TYR A 232 19.71 7.59 -14.92
N LEU A 233 18.88 7.30 -15.93
CA LEU A 233 17.57 6.65 -15.80
C LEU A 233 17.71 5.28 -15.13
N ALA A 234 18.64 4.45 -15.59
CA ALA A 234 18.88 3.14 -15.00
C ALA A 234 19.29 3.22 -13.53
N ALA A 235 20.20 4.15 -13.20
CA ALA A 235 20.64 4.38 -11.82
C ALA A 235 19.48 4.91 -10.93
N PHE A 236 18.67 5.82 -11.44
CA PHE A 236 17.50 6.37 -10.76
C PHE A 236 16.47 5.28 -10.43
N LEU A 237 16.05 4.49 -11.43
CA LEU A 237 15.11 3.39 -11.24
C LEU A 237 15.62 2.36 -10.24
N GLY A 238 16.91 2.02 -10.30
CA GLY A 238 17.53 1.13 -9.32
C GLY A 238 17.53 1.69 -7.89
N ARG A 239 17.56 3.02 -7.70
CA ARG A 239 17.41 3.63 -6.37
C ARG A 239 15.98 3.56 -5.86
N LEU A 240 14.97 3.79 -6.72
CA LEU A 240 13.55 3.64 -6.37
C LEU A 240 13.24 2.20 -5.97
N GLU A 241 13.71 1.22 -6.75
CA GLU A 241 13.50 -0.21 -6.48
C GLU A 241 14.10 -0.63 -5.13
N ARG A 242 15.33 -0.22 -4.83
CA ARG A 242 15.96 -0.52 -3.53
C ARG A 242 15.16 0.02 -2.35
N LEU A 243 14.52 1.17 -2.49
CA LEU A 243 13.69 1.73 -1.42
C LEU A 243 12.44 0.87 -1.18
N PHE A 244 11.79 0.37 -2.23
CA PHE A 244 10.67 -0.55 -2.11
C PHE A 244 11.07 -1.84 -1.38
N HIS A 245 12.20 -2.45 -1.75
CA HIS A 245 12.70 -3.65 -1.09
C HIS A 245 13.13 -3.41 0.37
N ALA A 246 13.59 -2.22 0.71
CA ALA A 246 13.95 -1.88 2.10
C ALA A 246 12.73 -1.60 3.01
N ALA A 247 11.56 -1.38 2.43
CA ALA A 247 10.32 -1.13 3.16
C ALA A 247 9.57 -2.42 3.56
N HIS A 248 10.03 -3.55 3.06
CA HIS A 248 9.57 -4.91 3.40
C HIS A 248 10.63 -5.62 4.23
#